data_a3d1553d782e89e4ab1a2c4b1c136730
#
_entry.id   a3d1553d782e89e4ab1a2c4b1c136730
#
_cell.length_a   1.000
_cell.length_b   1.000
_cell.length_c   1.000
_cell.angle_alpha   90.00
_cell.angle_beta   90.00
_cell.angle_gamma   90.00
#
_symmetry.space_group_name_H-M   'P 1'
#
loop_
_entity.id
_entity.type
_entity.pdbx_description
1 polymer ?
#
loop_
_entity_poly.entity_id
_entity_poly.type
_entity_poly.pdbx_seq_one_letter_code
_entity_poly.pdbx_strand_id
1 'polypeptide(L)'
;MINSNIVIYKQQILFKILAELERDLNFKILEINNEKSLEQEIQKLNNYIIITKKKFLNISHQLVFNQYPVKVFKLVEKINVEFMKKNFEKQSQIIINNYTIDLNARELHSNNTKLKLTEKEINTIIYLSKSKNSVSIDDLEKNVWKYQSDIETHTVETHIYRLRKKILKTFNDENFILSKKNGYQIS
;
A
#
# COMPACT_ATOMS: atom_id res chain seq x y z
N MET A 1 8.45 13.33 -15.57
CA MET A 1 8.13 14.43 -14.61
C MET A 1 8.49 13.94 -13.21
N ILE A 2 9.29 14.72 -12.48
CA ILE A 2 9.66 14.41 -11.09
C ILE A 2 8.39 14.59 -10.23
N ASN A 3 7.85 13.50 -9.73
CA ASN A 3 6.58 13.50 -8.97
C ASN A 3 6.79 13.28 -7.47
N SER A 4 8.05 13.40 -7.03
CA SER A 4 8.47 13.21 -5.63
C SER A 4 8.80 14.55 -4.99
N ASN A 5 8.34 14.78 -3.77
CA ASN A 5 8.52 16.05 -3.06
C ASN A 5 9.15 15.82 -1.69
N ILE A 6 10.13 16.64 -1.33
CA ILE A 6 10.68 16.72 0.02
C ILE A 6 10.14 17.99 0.67
N VAL A 7 9.50 17.81 1.81
CA VAL A 7 9.02 18.90 2.64
C VAL A 7 9.98 19.05 3.82
N ILE A 8 10.69 20.18 3.89
CA ILE A 8 11.62 20.47 4.96
C ILE A 8 10.91 21.35 6.00
N TYR A 9 10.68 20.78 7.18
CA TYR A 9 9.97 21.48 8.23
C TYR A 9 10.90 22.09 9.25
N LYS A 10 10.85 23.44 9.37
CA LYS A 10 11.65 24.25 10.34
C LYS A 10 13.16 23.97 10.31
N GLN A 11 13.74 23.78 9.13
CA GLN A 11 15.17 23.55 8.94
C GLN A 11 15.72 24.37 7.76
N GLN A 12 15.66 25.69 7.88
CA GLN A 12 16.03 26.65 6.82
C GLN A 12 17.42 26.42 6.21
N ILE A 13 18.42 26.12 7.04
CA ILE A 13 19.79 25.86 6.54
C ILE A 13 19.81 24.63 5.65
N LEU A 14 19.14 23.56 6.05
CA LEU A 14 19.04 22.34 5.25
C LEU A 14 18.30 22.60 3.93
N PHE A 15 17.22 23.39 3.98
CA PHE A 15 16.50 23.81 2.79
C PHE A 15 17.41 24.53 1.80
N LYS A 16 18.15 25.53 2.25
CA LYS A 16 19.08 26.29 1.39
C LYS A 16 20.13 25.39 0.72
N ILE A 17 20.76 24.50 1.51
CA ILE A 17 21.76 23.57 0.99
C ILE A 17 21.19 22.64 -0.09
N LEU A 18 20.02 22.06 0.15
CA LEU A 18 19.40 21.15 -0.83
C LEU A 18 18.83 21.90 -2.04
N ALA A 19 18.34 23.13 -1.86
CA ALA A 19 17.83 23.95 -2.95
C ALA A 19 18.93 24.32 -3.98
N GLU A 20 20.17 24.53 -3.53
CA GLU A 20 21.32 24.76 -4.44
C GLU A 20 21.58 23.51 -5.32
N LEU A 21 21.22 22.32 -4.85
CA LEU A 21 21.42 21.05 -5.56
C LEU A 21 20.17 20.57 -6.30
N GLU A 22 19.06 21.31 -6.28
CA GLU A 22 17.76 20.86 -6.79
C GLU A 22 17.81 20.37 -8.24
N ARG A 23 18.69 20.93 -9.08
CA ARG A 23 18.85 20.52 -10.47
C ARG A 23 19.41 19.10 -10.64
N ASP A 24 20.16 18.63 -9.65
CA ASP A 24 20.80 17.31 -9.64
C ASP A 24 19.99 16.28 -8.85
N LEU A 25 18.85 16.72 -8.27
CA LEU A 25 18.00 15.89 -7.44
C LEU A 25 16.77 15.37 -8.21
N ASN A 26 16.35 14.15 -7.89
CA ASN A 26 15.17 13.51 -8.50
C ASN A 26 13.86 13.85 -7.76
N PHE A 27 13.82 14.93 -6.97
CA PHE A 27 12.66 15.38 -6.20
C PHE A 27 12.65 16.89 -6.09
N LYS A 28 11.47 17.46 -5.90
CA LYS A 28 11.29 18.89 -5.60
C LYS A 28 11.41 19.13 -4.10
N ILE A 29 11.82 20.34 -3.73
CA ILE A 29 12.05 20.72 -2.34
C ILE A 29 11.11 21.86 -1.96
N LEU A 30 10.43 21.71 -0.82
CA LEU A 30 9.48 22.68 -0.27
C LEU A 30 9.90 23.00 1.16
N GLU A 31 9.98 24.28 1.51
CA GLU A 31 10.18 24.73 2.90
C GLU A 31 8.85 25.09 3.54
N ILE A 32 8.61 24.57 4.74
CA ILE A 32 7.43 24.90 5.53
C ILE A 32 7.85 25.14 6.97
N ASN A 33 7.42 26.27 7.52
CA ASN A 33 7.77 26.71 8.87
C ASN A 33 6.60 26.73 9.85
N ASN A 34 5.36 26.52 9.35
CA ASN A 34 4.14 26.53 10.16
C ASN A 34 3.43 25.17 10.07
N GLU A 35 2.91 24.68 11.20
CA GLU A 35 2.24 23.38 11.30
C GLU A 35 0.93 23.32 10.53
N LYS A 36 0.10 24.35 10.59
CA LYS A 36 -1.15 24.44 9.81
C LYS A 36 -0.89 24.41 8.30
N SER A 37 0.16 25.12 7.85
CA SER A 37 0.57 25.10 6.44
C SER A 37 1.13 23.73 6.04
N LEU A 38 1.78 23.01 6.97
CA LEU A 38 2.30 21.67 6.72
C LEU A 38 1.16 20.71 6.40
N GLU A 39 0.11 20.67 7.23
CA GLU A 39 -1.04 19.80 7.01
C GLU A 39 -1.76 20.09 5.70
N GLN A 40 -1.94 21.36 5.35
CA GLN A 40 -2.57 21.77 4.11
C GLN A 40 -1.76 21.41 2.86
N GLU A 41 -0.44 21.60 2.91
CA GLU A 41 0.43 21.31 1.76
C GLU A 41 0.62 19.81 1.53
N ILE A 42 0.78 18.99 2.59
CA ILE A 42 0.93 17.56 2.43
C ILE A 42 -0.32 16.89 1.85
N GLN A 43 -1.52 17.43 2.09
CA GLN A 43 -2.77 16.94 1.49
C GLN A 43 -2.81 17.11 -0.03
N LYS A 44 -2.08 18.09 -0.57
CA LYS A 44 -1.98 18.34 -2.03
C LYS A 44 -0.94 17.46 -2.72
N LEU A 45 -0.04 16.83 -1.95
CA LEU A 45 1.09 16.08 -2.47
C LEU A 45 0.82 14.58 -2.49
N ASN A 46 0.91 13.96 -3.66
CA ASN A 46 0.70 12.52 -3.82
C ASN A 46 1.89 11.68 -3.36
N ASN A 47 3.10 12.20 -3.54
CA ASN A 47 4.34 11.51 -3.16
C ASN A 47 5.29 12.47 -2.48
N TYR A 48 5.40 12.39 -1.16
CA TYR A 48 6.23 13.29 -0.36
C TYR A 48 6.90 12.54 0.79
N ILE A 49 8.00 13.09 1.27
CA ILE A 49 8.65 12.74 2.54
C ILE A 49 8.89 14.05 3.28
N ILE A 50 8.66 14.04 4.59
CA ILE A 50 8.88 15.20 5.44
C ILE A 50 10.18 15.00 6.20
N ILE A 51 11.07 15.98 6.14
CA ILE A 51 12.27 16.03 6.97
C ILE A 51 11.99 16.90 8.18
N THR A 52 12.14 16.34 9.37
CA THR A 52 11.84 16.97 10.66
C THR A 52 12.97 16.77 11.66
N LYS A 53 13.04 17.62 12.70
CA LYS A 53 13.95 17.39 13.85
C LYS A 53 13.39 16.40 14.87
N LYS A 54 12.04 16.35 15.01
CA LYS A 54 11.32 15.49 15.94
C LYS A 54 10.19 14.79 15.21
N LYS A 55 9.86 13.58 15.64
CA LYS A 55 8.76 12.81 15.06
C LYS A 55 7.41 13.42 15.42
N PHE A 56 6.53 13.58 14.44
CA PHE A 56 5.12 13.89 14.62
C PHE A 56 4.31 12.61 14.70
N LEU A 57 3.35 12.53 15.64
CA LEU A 57 2.54 11.31 15.84
C LEU A 57 1.53 11.09 14.71
N ASN A 58 0.97 12.17 14.14
CA ASN A 58 -0.14 12.11 13.18
C ASN A 58 0.29 12.18 11.70
N ILE A 59 1.60 12.17 11.43
CA ILE A 59 2.12 12.28 10.06
C ILE A 59 2.91 11.02 9.71
N SER A 60 2.51 10.33 8.65
CA SER A 60 3.27 9.23 8.06
C SER A 60 4.41 9.77 7.17
N HIS A 61 5.36 8.92 6.79
CA HIS A 61 6.45 9.25 5.86
C HIS A 61 7.35 10.41 6.30
N GLN A 62 7.91 10.27 7.50
CA GLN A 62 8.84 11.24 8.07
C GLN A 62 10.25 10.67 8.12
N LEU A 63 11.22 11.49 7.73
CA LEU A 63 12.63 11.29 7.99
C LEU A 63 13.05 12.23 9.13
N VAL A 64 13.25 11.66 10.32
CA VAL A 64 13.74 12.43 11.47
C VAL A 64 15.23 12.65 11.31
N PHE A 65 15.63 13.91 11.20
CA PHE A 65 17.00 14.29 10.97
C PHE A 65 17.44 15.35 11.98
N ASN A 66 18.25 14.94 12.94
CA ASN A 66 18.70 15.77 14.07
C ASN A 66 20.22 15.64 14.36
N GLN A 67 20.95 14.90 13.53
CA GLN A 67 22.39 14.68 13.72
C GLN A 67 23.19 15.51 12.71
N TYR A 68 24.03 16.39 13.23
CA TYR A 68 24.98 17.21 12.47
C TYR A 68 26.40 17.04 13.04
N PRO A 69 27.45 17.09 12.21
CA PRO A 69 27.45 17.27 10.75
C PRO A 69 27.08 15.97 10.00
N VAL A 70 26.51 16.13 8.81
CA VAL A 70 26.26 15.02 7.88
C VAL A 70 26.76 15.37 6.48
N LYS A 71 27.26 14.39 5.77
CA LYS A 71 27.58 14.55 4.35
C LYS A 71 26.27 14.63 3.56
N VAL A 72 26.12 15.68 2.75
CA VAL A 72 24.90 15.91 1.93
C VAL A 72 24.57 14.68 1.08
N PHE A 73 25.56 14.05 0.47
CA PHE A 73 25.39 12.81 -0.30
C PHE A 73 24.70 11.70 0.51
N LYS A 74 25.11 11.47 1.76
CA LYS A 74 24.47 10.46 2.63
C LYS A 74 23.03 10.80 2.98
N LEU A 75 22.71 12.09 3.08
CA LEU A 75 21.34 12.53 3.30
C LEU A 75 20.47 12.26 2.06
N VAL A 76 20.95 12.63 0.87
CA VAL A 76 20.27 12.37 -0.40
C VAL A 76 20.05 10.88 -0.62
N GLU A 77 21.04 10.04 -0.30
CA GLU A 77 20.92 8.58 -0.34
C GLU A 77 19.80 8.08 0.57
N LYS A 78 19.75 8.55 1.83
CA LYS A 78 18.65 8.19 2.76
C LYS A 78 17.28 8.61 2.24
N ILE A 79 17.17 9.81 1.68
CA ILE A 79 15.93 10.31 1.08
C ILE A 79 15.48 9.39 -0.07
N ASN A 80 16.39 9.02 -0.96
CA ASN A 80 16.10 8.14 -2.08
C ASN A 80 15.66 6.75 -1.60
N VAL A 81 16.30 6.19 -0.58
CA VAL A 81 15.91 4.92 0.04
C VAL A 81 14.49 5.01 0.62
N GLU A 82 14.14 6.09 1.30
CA GLU A 82 12.79 6.28 1.84
C GLU A 82 11.73 6.41 0.73
N PHE A 83 12.03 7.09 -0.38
CA PHE A 83 11.13 7.10 -1.56
C PHE A 83 10.98 5.72 -2.17
N MET A 84 12.05 4.96 -2.28
CA MET A 84 11.98 3.58 -2.79
C MET A 84 11.10 2.70 -1.91
N LYS A 85 11.25 2.75 -0.58
CA LYS A 85 10.40 2.03 0.37
C LYS A 85 8.92 2.41 0.19
N LYS A 86 8.62 3.70 0.16
CA LYS A 86 7.26 4.21 -0.02
C LYS A 86 6.63 3.75 -1.34
N ASN A 87 7.38 3.79 -2.43
CA ASN A 87 6.91 3.31 -3.72
C ASN A 87 6.67 1.79 -3.70
N PHE A 88 7.55 1.04 -3.06
CA PHE A 88 7.40 -0.40 -2.88
C PHE A 88 6.14 -0.75 -2.06
N GLU A 89 5.91 -0.05 -0.95
CA GLU A 89 4.69 -0.20 -0.15
C GLU A 89 3.44 0.12 -0.97
N LYS A 90 3.46 1.21 -1.74
CA LYS A 90 2.33 1.60 -2.59
C LYS A 90 2.05 0.60 -3.72
N GLN A 91 3.10 0.04 -4.33
CA GLN A 91 2.96 -0.97 -5.38
C GLN A 91 2.44 -2.32 -4.87
N SER A 92 2.65 -2.61 -3.59
CA SER A 92 2.16 -3.83 -2.96
C SER A 92 0.69 -3.77 -2.54
N GLN A 93 0.03 -2.62 -2.68
CA GLN A 93 -1.36 -2.44 -2.26
C GLN A 93 -2.31 -2.55 -3.45
N ILE A 94 -3.32 -3.39 -3.29
CA ILE A 94 -4.43 -3.54 -4.25
C ILE A 94 -5.72 -3.16 -3.54
N ILE A 95 -6.42 -2.16 -4.11
CA ILE A 95 -7.71 -1.71 -3.57
C ILE A 95 -8.83 -2.47 -4.28
N ILE A 96 -9.73 -3.07 -3.49
CA ILE A 96 -10.89 -3.79 -3.96
C ILE A 96 -12.09 -3.32 -3.14
N ASN A 97 -12.95 -2.49 -3.72
CA ASN A 97 -14.06 -1.83 -3.01
C ASN A 97 -13.56 -1.08 -1.75
N ASN A 98 -14.05 -1.45 -0.57
CA ASN A 98 -13.66 -0.86 0.72
C ASN A 98 -12.48 -1.59 1.39
N TYR A 99 -11.84 -2.50 0.68
CA TYR A 99 -10.73 -3.29 1.19
C TYR A 99 -9.43 -2.95 0.49
N THR A 100 -8.33 -3.06 1.22
CA THR A 100 -6.97 -2.95 0.69
C THR A 100 -6.22 -4.24 0.99
N ILE A 101 -5.69 -4.89 -0.02
CA ILE A 101 -4.78 -6.03 0.12
C ILE A 101 -3.36 -5.49 0.16
N ASP A 102 -2.62 -5.81 1.21
CA ASP A 102 -1.17 -5.67 1.26
C ASP A 102 -0.53 -7.01 0.87
N LEU A 103 0.08 -7.04 -0.32
CA LEU A 103 0.71 -8.24 -0.86
C LEU A 103 1.95 -8.66 -0.07
N ASN A 104 2.69 -7.69 0.49
CA ASN A 104 3.92 -7.95 1.24
C ASN A 104 3.60 -8.51 2.63
N ALA A 105 2.67 -7.89 3.33
CA ALA A 105 2.21 -8.37 4.63
C ALA A 105 1.29 -9.58 4.52
N ARG A 106 0.72 -9.85 3.34
CA ARG A 106 -0.34 -10.83 3.09
C ARG A 106 -1.55 -10.57 3.98
N GLU A 107 -1.99 -9.32 4.00
CA GLU A 107 -3.10 -8.88 4.84
C GLU A 107 -4.20 -8.20 4.00
N LEU A 108 -5.45 -8.46 4.38
CA LEU A 108 -6.62 -7.73 3.92
C LEU A 108 -7.00 -6.71 4.99
N HIS A 109 -7.15 -5.45 4.63
CA HIS A 109 -7.42 -4.36 5.55
C HIS A 109 -8.78 -3.72 5.23
N SER A 110 -9.55 -3.37 6.26
CA SER A 110 -10.71 -2.50 6.20
C SER A 110 -10.93 -1.83 7.56
N ASN A 111 -11.18 -0.53 7.59
CA ASN A 111 -11.53 0.24 8.80
C ASN A 111 -10.66 -0.08 10.04
N ASN A 112 -9.35 0.03 9.95
CA ASN A 112 -8.38 -0.30 11.02
C ASN A 112 -8.34 -1.78 11.45
N THR A 113 -9.12 -2.65 10.83
CA THR A 113 -9.10 -4.09 11.07
C THR A 113 -8.26 -4.79 10.01
N LYS A 114 -7.54 -5.83 10.42
CA LYS A 114 -6.62 -6.59 9.57
C LYS A 114 -6.93 -8.08 9.63
N LEU A 115 -6.86 -8.73 8.48
CA LEU A 115 -7.00 -10.17 8.34
C LEU A 115 -5.80 -10.75 7.60
N LYS A 116 -5.07 -11.64 8.24
CA LYS A 116 -3.97 -12.35 7.60
C LYS A 116 -4.48 -13.41 6.64
N LEU A 117 -3.96 -13.41 5.42
CA LEU A 117 -4.36 -14.32 4.35
C LEU A 117 -3.19 -15.20 3.90
N THR A 118 -3.51 -16.36 3.37
CA THR A 118 -2.56 -17.18 2.62
C THR A 118 -2.40 -16.63 1.20
N GLU A 119 -1.36 -17.04 0.53
CA GLU A 119 -1.11 -16.66 -0.87
C GLU A 119 -2.27 -17.09 -1.79
N LYS A 120 -2.81 -18.28 -1.59
CA LYS A 120 -3.95 -18.78 -2.37
C LYS A 120 -5.22 -17.96 -2.13
N GLU A 121 -5.49 -17.56 -0.88
CA GLU A 121 -6.63 -16.69 -0.55
C GLU A 121 -6.49 -15.33 -1.22
N ILE A 122 -5.29 -14.73 -1.22
CA ILE A 122 -5.00 -13.46 -1.91
C ILE A 122 -5.22 -13.61 -3.41
N ASN A 123 -4.63 -14.63 -4.03
CA ASN A 123 -4.74 -14.87 -5.46
C ASN A 123 -6.20 -15.10 -5.87
N THR A 124 -6.99 -15.79 -5.03
CA THR A 124 -8.43 -15.96 -5.25
C THR A 124 -9.16 -14.62 -5.27
N ILE A 125 -8.95 -13.78 -4.26
CA ILE A 125 -9.59 -12.47 -4.18
C ILE A 125 -9.20 -11.61 -5.40
N ILE A 126 -7.92 -11.55 -5.75
CA ILE A 126 -7.43 -10.79 -6.91
C ILE A 126 -8.03 -11.29 -8.22
N TYR A 127 -8.11 -12.61 -8.39
CA TYR A 127 -8.68 -13.20 -9.59
C TYR A 127 -10.16 -12.88 -9.73
N LEU A 128 -10.93 -13.05 -8.66
CA LEU A 128 -12.34 -12.71 -8.61
C LEU A 128 -12.58 -11.20 -8.85
N SER A 129 -11.74 -10.33 -8.30
CA SER A 129 -11.90 -8.87 -8.43
C SER A 129 -11.66 -8.35 -9.86
N LYS A 130 -10.88 -9.07 -10.66
CA LYS A 130 -10.63 -8.71 -12.07
C LYS A 130 -11.76 -9.14 -13.01
N SER A 131 -12.62 -10.01 -12.54
CA SER A 131 -13.71 -10.58 -13.35
C SER A 131 -14.99 -9.77 -13.16
N LYS A 132 -15.61 -9.37 -14.25
CA LYS A 132 -16.91 -8.66 -14.23
C LYS A 132 -18.08 -9.57 -13.91
N ASN A 133 -17.95 -10.86 -14.21
CA ASN A 133 -18.96 -11.89 -14.03
C ASN A 133 -18.51 -12.89 -12.96
N SER A 134 -19.45 -13.78 -12.56
CA SER A 134 -19.10 -14.89 -11.68
C SER A 134 -18.08 -15.81 -12.35
N VAL A 135 -17.10 -16.22 -11.58
CA VAL A 135 -16.00 -17.10 -12.00
C VAL A 135 -16.35 -18.53 -11.59
N SER A 136 -16.26 -19.46 -12.51
CA SER A 136 -16.54 -20.88 -12.26
C SER A 136 -15.47 -21.52 -11.36
N ILE A 137 -15.80 -22.67 -10.77
CA ILE A 137 -14.85 -23.44 -9.96
C ILE A 137 -13.69 -23.91 -10.84
N ASP A 138 -13.98 -24.40 -12.05
CA ASP A 138 -12.98 -24.86 -13.00
C ASP A 138 -11.99 -23.75 -13.40
N ASP A 139 -12.48 -22.52 -13.58
CA ASP A 139 -11.63 -21.37 -13.86
C ASP A 139 -10.73 -21.04 -12.68
N LEU A 140 -11.23 -21.14 -11.47
CA LEU A 140 -10.43 -20.95 -10.26
C LEU A 140 -9.36 -22.03 -10.13
N GLU A 141 -9.72 -23.29 -10.35
CA GLU A 141 -8.76 -24.41 -10.32
C GLU A 141 -7.61 -24.19 -11.28
N LYS A 142 -7.90 -23.86 -12.53
CA LYS A 142 -6.91 -23.66 -13.57
C LYS A 142 -6.02 -22.45 -13.30
N ASN A 143 -6.60 -21.33 -12.93
CA ASN A 143 -5.90 -20.04 -12.91
C ASN A 143 -5.30 -19.68 -11.55
N VAL A 144 -5.89 -20.13 -10.45
CA VAL A 144 -5.44 -19.81 -9.09
C VAL A 144 -4.70 -20.99 -8.48
N TRP A 145 -5.25 -22.20 -8.56
CA TRP A 145 -4.62 -23.38 -7.98
C TRP A 145 -3.59 -24.03 -8.91
N LYS A 146 -3.73 -23.84 -10.22
CA LYS A 146 -2.84 -24.43 -11.26
C LYS A 146 -2.80 -25.95 -11.19
N TYR A 147 -3.92 -26.57 -10.82
CA TYR A 147 -4.03 -28.02 -10.84
C TYR A 147 -4.21 -28.52 -12.27
N GLN A 148 -3.47 -29.58 -12.62
CA GLN A 148 -3.78 -30.39 -13.79
C GLN A 148 -4.99 -31.28 -13.43
N SER A 149 -5.93 -31.35 -14.28
CA SER A 149 -7.29 -31.85 -14.36
C SER A 149 -7.81 -33.02 -13.47
N ASP A 150 -7.15 -33.51 -12.44
CA ASP A 150 -7.56 -34.71 -11.70
C ASP A 150 -7.72 -34.52 -10.19
N ILE A 151 -7.83 -33.29 -9.68
CA ILE A 151 -8.02 -33.04 -8.24
C ILE A 151 -9.45 -32.59 -8.00
N GLU A 152 -10.07 -33.22 -7.00
CA GLU A 152 -11.46 -33.01 -6.63
C GLU A 152 -11.86 -31.53 -6.48
N THR A 153 -12.85 -31.10 -7.25
CA THR A 153 -13.50 -29.77 -7.24
C THR A 153 -13.90 -29.30 -5.84
N HIS A 154 -14.20 -30.22 -4.94
CA HIS A 154 -14.50 -29.94 -3.53
C HIS A 154 -13.40 -29.24 -2.75
N THR A 155 -12.15 -29.26 -3.24
CA THR A 155 -11.04 -28.59 -2.58
C THR A 155 -11.16 -27.08 -2.70
N VAL A 156 -11.49 -26.54 -3.89
CA VAL A 156 -11.66 -25.10 -4.13
C VAL A 156 -12.85 -24.55 -3.37
N GLU A 157 -13.99 -25.24 -3.41
CA GLU A 157 -15.19 -24.82 -2.67
C GLU A 157 -14.93 -24.75 -1.17
N THR A 158 -14.23 -25.74 -0.61
CA THR A 158 -13.85 -25.75 0.80
C THR A 158 -12.93 -24.56 1.15
N HIS A 159 -11.98 -24.23 0.29
CA HIS A 159 -11.10 -23.08 0.48
C HIS A 159 -11.88 -21.75 0.45
N ILE A 160 -12.78 -21.57 -0.51
CA ILE A 160 -13.60 -20.37 -0.60
C ILE A 160 -14.57 -20.27 0.60
N TYR A 161 -15.17 -21.36 1.01
CA TYR A 161 -16.02 -21.39 2.20
C TYR A 161 -15.23 -20.93 3.45
N ARG A 162 -14.02 -21.46 3.66
CA ARG A 162 -13.16 -21.07 4.77
C ARG A 162 -12.75 -19.59 4.68
N LEU A 163 -12.43 -19.10 3.49
CA LEU A 163 -12.09 -17.70 3.25
C LEU A 163 -13.27 -16.78 3.58
N ARG A 164 -14.47 -17.09 3.09
CA ARG A 164 -15.71 -16.34 3.42
C ARG A 164 -15.96 -16.31 4.93
N LYS A 165 -15.79 -17.45 5.61
CA LYS A 165 -15.94 -17.53 7.07
C LYS A 165 -14.92 -16.69 7.83
N LYS A 166 -13.67 -16.62 7.35
CA LYS A 166 -12.63 -15.73 7.88
C LYS A 166 -13.03 -14.26 7.75
N ILE A 167 -13.48 -13.86 6.57
CA ILE A 167 -13.88 -12.48 6.26
C ILE A 167 -15.08 -12.07 7.12
N LEU A 168 -16.10 -12.91 7.17
CA LEU A 168 -17.27 -12.70 8.03
C LEU A 168 -16.89 -12.51 9.49
N LYS A 169 -16.03 -13.39 10.02
CA LYS A 169 -15.59 -13.32 11.43
C LYS A 169 -14.82 -12.04 11.73
N THR A 170 -14.01 -11.54 10.78
CA THR A 170 -13.08 -10.44 11.01
C THR A 170 -13.72 -9.08 10.70
N PHE A 171 -14.48 -8.99 9.62
CA PHE A 171 -15.03 -7.74 9.12
C PHE A 171 -16.55 -7.64 9.24
N ASN A 172 -17.22 -8.70 9.71
CA ASN A 172 -18.67 -8.83 9.73
C ASN A 172 -19.32 -8.63 8.36
N ASP A 173 -18.63 -9.06 7.28
CA ASP A 173 -19.07 -8.95 5.90
C ASP A 173 -19.25 -10.35 5.28
N GLU A 174 -20.47 -10.73 5.06
CA GLU A 174 -20.84 -11.98 4.39
C GLU A 174 -21.00 -11.85 2.87
N ASN A 175 -21.01 -10.59 2.38
CA ASN A 175 -21.28 -10.29 0.99
C ASN A 175 -20.02 -10.03 0.15
N PHE A 176 -18.85 -9.91 0.76
CA PHE A 176 -17.61 -9.64 0.03
C PHE A 176 -17.34 -10.64 -1.10
N ILE A 177 -17.58 -11.95 -0.85
CA ILE A 177 -17.55 -12.98 -1.90
C ILE A 177 -18.93 -13.59 -2.00
N LEU A 178 -19.62 -13.33 -3.09
CA LEU A 178 -20.95 -13.86 -3.37
C LEU A 178 -20.87 -15.22 -4.05
N SER A 179 -21.71 -16.17 -3.61
CA SER A 179 -21.96 -17.42 -4.32
C SER A 179 -23.08 -17.19 -5.34
N LYS A 180 -22.85 -17.50 -6.58
CA LYS A 180 -23.78 -17.40 -7.70
C LYS A 180 -24.03 -18.80 -8.27
N LYS A 181 -25.06 -18.96 -9.11
CA LYS A 181 -25.41 -20.24 -9.73
C LYS A 181 -24.22 -20.89 -10.47
N ASN A 182 -23.35 -20.06 -11.07
CA ASN A 182 -22.25 -20.51 -11.93
C ASN A 182 -20.87 -20.27 -11.31
N GLY A 183 -20.76 -20.06 -9.99
CA GLY A 183 -19.49 -19.84 -9.32
C GLY A 183 -19.48 -18.71 -8.31
N TYR A 184 -18.37 -17.95 -8.23
CA TYR A 184 -18.13 -16.93 -7.22
C TYR A 184 -17.80 -15.57 -7.84
N GLN A 185 -18.16 -14.49 -7.13
CA GLN A 185 -17.94 -13.12 -7.57
C GLN A 185 -17.68 -12.23 -6.35
N ILE A 186 -16.85 -11.22 -6.51
CA ILE A 186 -16.75 -10.11 -5.54
C ILE A 186 -17.92 -9.16 -5.73
N SER A 187 -18.51 -8.75 -4.62
CA SER A 187 -19.70 -7.86 -4.60
C SER A 187 -19.37 -6.47 -5.19
#